data_d81fe9c13310a3c35939bee3a105705e
#
_entry.id   d81fe9c13310a3c35939bee3a105705e
#
_cell.length_a   1.000
_cell.length_b   1.000
_cell.length_c   1.000
_cell.angle_alpha   90.00
_cell.angle_beta   90.00
_cell.angle_gamma   90.00
#
_symmetry.space_group_name_H-M   'P 1'
#
loop_
_entity.id
_entity.type
_entity.pdbx_description
1 polymer ?
#
loop_
_entity_poly.entity_id
_entity_poly.type
_entity_poly.pdbx_seq_one_letter_code
_entity_poly.pdbx_strand_id
1 'polypeptide(L)'
;QRSRGRSRLSKQISTPKYDQVCCKKDSVRFYPFAKNTRPSSKGLVTQTVKNQTIRGGYCKLSKYVKGRENRMEIGHNCYLNGVKIRIVGNYNTIIFKNNCAVGQNCSFWMEGNHITIEIGASTTFTHTVHFCAQEDNSSIRIGEDCMFSNNIVVRTSDSHPIYDLNTRQRINPAKNVSIGRHVWIAPNTKIMKGAKIGNNAIIGSNTIITNEIPCNCLAVGAPGKIVKTDVDWTREKLF
;
A
#
# COMPACT_ATOMS: atom_id res chain seq x y z
N GLN A 1 32.72 42.85 -42.41
CA GLN A 1 33.15 42.05 -41.27
C GLN A 1 32.01 41.17 -40.81
N ARG A 2 32.20 39.87 -40.84
CA ARG A 2 31.18 38.82 -40.71
C ARG A 2 30.94 38.49 -39.23
N SER A 3 29.71 38.62 -38.74
CA SER A 3 29.27 38.05 -37.46
C SER A 3 28.58 36.70 -37.70
N ARG A 4 29.18 35.64 -37.12
CA ARG A 4 28.59 34.29 -37.16
C ARG A 4 27.60 34.11 -35.98
N GLY A 5 26.30 33.99 -36.30
CA GLY A 5 25.30 33.58 -35.35
C GLY A 5 25.41 32.08 -35.08
N ARG A 6 25.56 31.69 -33.81
CA ARG A 6 25.42 30.31 -33.36
C ARG A 6 23.95 30.04 -32.99
N SER A 7 23.25 29.26 -33.80
CA SER A 7 21.95 28.68 -33.45
C SER A 7 22.14 27.57 -32.41
N ARG A 8 21.56 27.75 -31.22
CA ARG A 8 21.41 26.67 -30.23
C ARG A 8 20.26 25.76 -30.67
N LEU A 9 20.54 24.59 -31.13
CA LEU A 9 19.62 23.49 -31.26
C LEU A 9 19.24 22.98 -29.85
N SER A 10 18.01 23.29 -29.41
CA SER A 10 17.41 22.65 -28.24
C SER A 10 17.02 21.22 -28.64
N LYS A 11 17.76 20.23 -28.16
CA LYS A 11 17.32 18.82 -28.22
C LYS A 11 16.14 18.67 -27.29
N GLN A 12 14.95 18.56 -27.85
CA GLN A 12 13.77 18.04 -27.14
C GLN A 12 14.05 16.56 -26.81
N ILE A 13 14.22 16.27 -25.52
CA ILE A 13 14.24 14.90 -25.03
C ILE A 13 12.79 14.44 -25.01
N SER A 14 12.42 13.62 -25.99
CA SER A 14 11.12 12.94 -26.01
C SER A 14 11.10 11.90 -24.90
N THR A 15 10.20 12.08 -23.94
CA THR A 15 9.86 11.04 -22.96
C THR A 15 9.27 9.84 -23.71
N PRO A 16 9.73 8.60 -23.48
CA PRO A 16 9.14 7.43 -24.09
C PRO A 16 7.69 7.29 -23.60
N LYS A 17 6.74 7.25 -24.51
CA LYS A 17 5.37 6.83 -24.26
C LYS A 17 5.40 5.33 -23.95
N TYR A 18 5.22 4.98 -22.69
CA TYR A 18 4.96 3.60 -22.31
C TYR A 18 3.51 3.27 -22.66
N ASP A 19 3.32 2.53 -23.75
CA ASP A 19 2.02 1.94 -24.07
C ASP A 19 1.60 1.02 -22.93
N GLN A 20 0.34 1.15 -22.51
CA GLN A 20 -0.28 0.28 -21.52
C GLN A 20 -0.40 -1.13 -22.12
N VAL A 21 0.64 -1.95 -21.96
CA VAL A 21 0.55 -3.37 -22.25
C VAL A 21 -0.25 -4.01 -21.13
N CYS A 22 -1.53 -4.23 -21.42
CA CYS A 22 -2.44 -4.95 -20.55
C CYS A 22 -1.91 -6.36 -20.31
N CYS A 23 -1.53 -6.68 -19.06
CA CYS A 23 -1.06 -8.00 -18.67
C CYS A 23 -2.08 -9.07 -19.06
N LYS A 24 -1.68 -10.01 -19.91
CA LYS A 24 -2.43 -11.24 -20.18
C LYS A 24 -2.63 -12.01 -18.89
N LYS A 25 -3.82 -12.62 -18.74
CA LYS A 25 -4.18 -13.48 -17.61
C LYS A 25 -3.29 -14.72 -17.61
N ASP A 26 -2.24 -14.71 -16.83
CA ASP A 26 -1.45 -15.90 -16.57
C ASP A 26 -1.95 -16.56 -15.29
N SER A 27 -2.01 -17.90 -15.34
CA SER A 27 -2.55 -18.78 -14.33
C SER A 27 -1.88 -18.56 -12.96
N VAL A 28 -2.68 -18.23 -11.96
CA VAL A 28 -2.26 -18.09 -10.57
C VAL A 28 -1.77 -19.45 -10.07
N ARG A 29 -0.47 -19.63 -9.90
CA ARG A 29 0.09 -20.75 -9.13
C ARG A 29 -0.01 -20.42 -7.65
N PHE A 30 -0.91 -21.10 -6.95
CA PHE A 30 -0.96 -21.08 -5.49
C PHE A 30 0.24 -21.83 -4.93
N TYR A 31 1.15 -21.12 -4.28
CA TYR A 31 2.17 -21.77 -3.45
C TYR A 31 1.56 -22.04 -2.07
N PRO A 32 1.62 -23.28 -1.56
CA PRO A 32 1.11 -23.59 -0.25
C PRO A 32 1.94 -22.85 0.81
N PHE A 33 1.26 -22.15 1.71
CA PHE A 33 1.86 -21.64 2.93
C PHE A 33 2.63 -22.76 3.61
N ALA A 34 3.90 -22.54 3.97
CA ALA A 34 4.64 -23.45 4.81
C ALA A 34 3.77 -23.79 6.03
N LYS A 35 3.57 -25.09 6.28
CA LYS A 35 2.80 -25.60 7.41
C LYS A 35 3.48 -25.18 8.71
N ASN A 36 3.24 -23.98 9.18
CA ASN A 36 3.54 -23.61 10.55
C ASN A 36 2.42 -24.14 11.42
N THR A 37 2.80 -25.01 12.33
CA THR A 37 2.08 -25.61 13.45
C THR A 37 0.84 -24.81 13.87
N ARG A 38 -0.32 -25.47 13.84
CA ARG A 38 -1.58 -24.97 14.38
C ARG A 38 -1.35 -24.43 15.79
N PRO A 39 -1.63 -23.13 16.07
CA PRO A 39 -1.80 -22.71 17.45
C PRO A 39 -3.05 -23.42 17.98
N SER A 40 -2.93 -23.94 19.20
CA SER A 40 -4.01 -24.58 19.93
C SER A 40 -5.29 -23.72 19.91
N SER A 41 -6.44 -24.35 19.84
CA SER A 41 -7.79 -23.81 19.72
C SER A 41 -8.28 -22.96 20.93
N LYS A 42 -7.42 -22.18 21.56
CA LYS A 42 -7.77 -21.23 22.61
C LYS A 42 -7.68 -19.83 22.10
N GLY A 43 -8.81 -19.27 21.63
CA GLY A 43 -8.90 -17.86 21.28
C GLY A 43 -9.84 -17.52 20.14
N LEU A 44 -10.95 -18.23 20.00
CA LEU A 44 -12.05 -17.73 19.16
C LEU A 44 -12.69 -16.55 19.89
N VAL A 45 -12.19 -15.35 19.64
CA VAL A 45 -12.79 -14.12 20.17
C VAL A 45 -13.87 -13.66 19.21
N THR A 46 -15.08 -14.10 19.45
CA THR A 46 -16.29 -13.48 18.90
C THR A 46 -16.51 -12.16 19.65
N GLN A 47 -15.80 -11.10 19.30
CA GLN A 47 -16.14 -9.76 19.76
C GLN A 47 -17.04 -9.11 18.73
N THR A 48 -18.34 -9.09 19.01
CA THR A 48 -19.34 -8.34 18.27
C THR A 48 -19.15 -6.85 18.59
N VAL A 49 -18.35 -6.17 17.81
CA VAL A 49 -18.40 -4.71 17.73
C VAL A 49 -19.47 -4.40 16.69
N LYS A 50 -20.42 -3.49 16.98
CA LYS A 50 -21.37 -3.02 15.96
C LYS A 50 -20.60 -2.74 14.67
N ASN A 51 -21.02 -3.33 13.55
CA ASN A 51 -20.40 -3.22 12.23
C ASN A 51 -19.01 -3.89 12.03
N GLN A 52 -18.71 -4.97 12.75
CA GLN A 52 -17.50 -5.78 12.50
C GLN A 52 -17.88 -7.20 12.05
N THR A 53 -17.31 -7.66 10.94
CA THR A 53 -17.41 -9.04 10.47
C THR A 53 -16.02 -9.69 10.46
N ILE A 54 -15.83 -10.76 11.27
CA ILE A 54 -14.61 -11.57 11.28
C ILE A 54 -15.01 -13.00 10.89
N ARG A 55 -14.41 -13.52 9.82
CA ARG A 55 -14.77 -14.82 9.23
C ARG A 55 -13.71 -15.89 9.46
N GLY A 56 -13.34 -16.10 10.73
CA GLY A 56 -12.33 -17.07 11.12
C GLY A 56 -10.89 -16.55 11.00
N GLY A 57 -9.95 -17.27 11.64
CA GLY A 57 -8.55 -16.86 11.70
C GLY A 57 -8.13 -16.44 13.11
N TYR A 58 -6.91 -15.91 13.25
CA TYR A 58 -6.38 -15.40 14.51
C TYR A 58 -6.30 -13.88 14.47
N CYS A 59 -6.97 -13.19 15.41
CA CYS A 59 -7.00 -11.74 15.44
C CYS A 59 -6.71 -11.20 16.84
N LYS A 60 -5.49 -10.72 17.08
CA LYS A 60 -5.11 -9.94 18.26
C LYS A 60 -5.03 -8.47 17.85
N LEU A 61 -6.09 -7.70 18.12
CA LEU A 61 -6.25 -6.33 17.68
C LEU A 61 -6.34 -5.37 18.88
N SER A 62 -5.70 -4.21 18.77
CA SER A 62 -5.98 -3.04 19.58
C SER A 62 -6.72 -2.01 18.73
N LYS A 63 -7.92 -1.61 19.17
CA LYS A 63 -8.81 -0.74 18.41
C LYS A 63 -9.16 0.52 19.16
N TYR A 64 -9.05 1.66 18.47
CA TYR A 64 -9.62 2.94 18.91
C TYR A 64 -10.50 3.48 17.78
N VAL A 65 -11.81 3.54 18.02
CA VAL A 65 -12.77 4.01 17.02
C VAL A 65 -13.60 5.14 17.63
N LYS A 66 -13.55 6.32 17.01
CA LYS A 66 -14.35 7.50 17.37
C LYS A 66 -15.11 7.95 16.12
N GLY A 67 -16.45 8.03 16.23
CA GLY A 67 -17.35 8.37 15.13
C GLY A 67 -18.39 7.27 14.87
N ARG A 68 -19.20 7.45 13.84
CA ARG A 68 -20.34 6.58 13.50
C ARG A 68 -20.16 5.91 12.14
N GLU A 69 -20.89 4.82 11.92
CA GLU A 69 -20.96 4.08 10.64
C GLU A 69 -19.59 3.63 10.10
N ASN A 70 -18.60 3.46 11.01
CA ASN A 70 -17.32 2.89 10.64
C ASN A 70 -17.44 1.36 10.54
N ARG A 71 -16.86 0.78 9.49
CA ARG A 71 -16.95 -0.64 9.14
C ARG A 71 -15.58 -1.30 9.13
N MET A 72 -15.51 -2.52 9.67
CA MET A 72 -14.32 -3.38 9.60
C MET A 72 -14.72 -4.76 9.10
N GLU A 73 -14.05 -5.24 8.06
CA GLU A 73 -14.23 -6.58 7.54
C GLU A 73 -12.89 -7.33 7.57
N ILE A 74 -12.93 -8.56 8.06
CA ILE A 74 -11.80 -9.47 8.06
C ILE A 74 -12.26 -10.78 7.44
N GLY A 75 -11.64 -11.12 6.33
CA GLY A 75 -11.94 -12.32 5.56
C GLY A 75 -11.53 -13.62 6.25
N HIS A 76 -11.74 -14.73 5.56
CA HIS A 76 -11.41 -16.06 6.08
C HIS A 76 -9.90 -16.25 6.19
N ASN A 77 -9.46 -17.06 7.17
CA ASN A 77 -8.08 -17.48 7.40
C ASN A 77 -7.07 -16.32 7.55
N CYS A 78 -7.53 -15.16 8.01
CA CYS A 78 -6.62 -14.05 8.29
C CYS A 78 -5.87 -14.28 9.60
N TYR A 79 -4.58 -13.93 9.61
CA TYR A 79 -3.72 -13.92 10.79
C TYR A 79 -3.27 -12.49 11.09
N LEU A 80 -3.89 -11.83 12.07
CA LEU A 80 -3.56 -10.47 12.50
C LEU A 80 -3.00 -10.50 13.93
N ASN A 81 -1.70 -10.29 14.10
CA ASN A 81 -1.03 -10.43 15.39
C ASN A 81 -0.52 -9.09 15.93
N GLY A 82 -1.16 -8.58 16.99
CA GLY A 82 -0.73 -7.34 17.63
C GLY A 82 -0.93 -6.10 16.76
N VAL A 83 -1.97 -6.10 15.92
CA VAL A 83 -2.29 -5.02 14.99
C VAL A 83 -3.04 -3.91 15.70
N LYS A 84 -2.66 -2.65 15.42
CA LYS A 84 -3.31 -1.46 15.97
C LYS A 84 -4.17 -0.81 14.90
N ILE A 85 -5.45 -0.55 15.23
CA ILE A 85 -6.40 0.12 14.33
C ILE A 85 -6.92 1.38 15.04
N ARG A 86 -6.73 2.54 14.42
CA ARG A 86 -7.26 3.82 14.88
C ARG A 86 -8.13 4.42 13.79
N ILE A 87 -9.40 4.68 14.11
CA ILE A 87 -10.35 5.32 13.21
C ILE A 87 -10.96 6.52 13.93
N VAL A 88 -10.85 7.69 13.34
CA VAL A 88 -11.46 8.93 13.81
C VAL A 88 -12.22 9.56 12.65
N GLY A 89 -13.55 9.69 12.81
CA GLY A 89 -14.45 10.17 11.77
C GLY A 89 -15.55 9.17 11.45
N ASN A 90 -16.27 9.40 10.38
CA ASN A 90 -17.50 8.67 10.07
C ASN A 90 -17.42 7.96 8.73
N TYR A 91 -18.19 6.88 8.58
CA TYR A 91 -18.35 6.12 7.32
C TYR A 91 -17.03 5.58 6.76
N ASN A 92 -16.03 5.35 7.62
CA ASN A 92 -14.74 4.80 7.21
C ASN A 92 -14.81 3.27 7.12
N THR A 93 -14.09 2.69 6.16
CA THR A 93 -14.09 1.24 5.93
C THR A 93 -12.67 0.69 5.86
N ILE A 94 -12.38 -0.35 6.66
CA ILE A 94 -11.16 -1.14 6.56
C ILE A 94 -11.51 -2.58 6.23
N ILE A 95 -10.86 -3.13 5.20
CA ILE A 95 -11.13 -4.48 4.69
C ILE A 95 -9.83 -5.25 4.59
N PHE A 96 -9.77 -6.41 5.20
CA PHE A 96 -8.77 -7.44 4.94
C PHE A 96 -9.47 -8.58 4.21
N LYS A 97 -9.08 -8.84 2.97
CA LYS A 97 -9.59 -9.99 2.21
C LYS A 97 -9.06 -11.31 2.79
N ASN A 98 -9.41 -12.43 2.20
CA ASN A 98 -9.05 -13.75 2.71
C ASN A 98 -7.53 -13.99 2.76
N ASN A 99 -7.08 -14.81 3.70
CA ASN A 99 -5.70 -15.29 3.82
C ASN A 99 -4.65 -14.18 4.06
N CYS A 100 -5.03 -13.02 4.56
CA CYS A 100 -4.07 -11.98 4.92
C CYS A 100 -3.28 -12.36 6.17
N ALA A 101 -1.97 -12.08 6.18
CA ALA A 101 -1.13 -12.24 7.36
C ALA A 101 -0.47 -10.91 7.74
N VAL A 102 -0.78 -10.41 8.94
CA VAL A 102 -0.28 -9.11 9.43
C VAL A 102 0.48 -9.35 10.73
N GLY A 103 1.77 -9.11 10.69
CA GLY A 103 2.67 -9.28 11.83
C GLY A 103 2.58 -8.16 12.85
N GLN A 104 3.43 -8.25 13.88
CA GLN A 104 3.41 -7.36 15.05
C GLN A 104 3.72 -5.91 14.69
N ASN A 105 3.17 -4.98 15.50
CA ASN A 105 3.38 -3.55 15.37
C ASN A 105 2.94 -2.94 14.03
N CYS A 106 2.14 -3.65 13.24
CA CYS A 106 1.47 -3.04 12.10
C CYS A 106 0.31 -2.18 12.60
N SER A 107 0.10 -1.04 11.94
CA SER A 107 -0.94 -0.09 12.35
C SER A 107 -1.65 0.52 11.14
N PHE A 108 -2.96 0.74 11.34
CA PHE A 108 -3.84 1.32 10.35
C PHE A 108 -4.53 2.53 10.99
N TRP A 109 -4.20 3.71 10.52
CA TRP A 109 -4.73 4.98 11.02
C TRP A 109 -5.58 5.65 9.95
N MET A 110 -6.84 5.90 10.28
CA MET A 110 -7.80 6.61 9.44
C MET A 110 -8.30 7.83 10.19
N GLU A 111 -8.23 9.01 9.57
CA GLU A 111 -8.68 10.26 10.19
C GLU A 111 -9.33 11.17 9.15
N GLY A 112 -10.66 11.27 9.21
CA GLY A 112 -11.56 11.90 8.25
C GLY A 112 -12.81 11.07 8.02
N ASN A 113 -13.56 11.37 6.99
CA ASN A 113 -14.82 10.71 6.65
C ASN A 113 -14.72 10.00 5.30
N HIS A 114 -15.46 8.91 5.13
CA HIS A 114 -15.53 8.12 3.88
C HIS A 114 -14.15 7.60 3.40
N ILE A 115 -13.25 7.33 4.34
CA ILE A 115 -11.92 6.78 4.04
C ILE A 115 -12.02 5.27 3.84
N THR A 116 -11.25 4.74 2.90
CA THR A 116 -11.15 3.29 2.67
C THR A 116 -9.70 2.82 2.73
N ILE A 117 -9.45 1.76 3.54
CA ILE A 117 -8.23 0.96 3.44
C ILE A 117 -8.64 -0.46 3.07
N GLU A 118 -8.16 -0.94 1.92
CA GLU A 118 -8.47 -2.28 1.43
C GLU A 118 -7.18 -3.07 1.18
N ILE A 119 -7.10 -4.24 1.79
CA ILE A 119 -5.98 -5.17 1.67
C ILE A 119 -6.45 -6.40 0.91
N GLY A 120 -5.87 -6.65 -0.26
CA GLY A 120 -6.17 -7.78 -1.13
C GLY A 120 -5.82 -9.13 -0.51
N ALA A 121 -6.44 -10.18 -1.03
CA ALA A 121 -6.28 -11.54 -0.52
C ALA A 121 -4.81 -12.01 -0.56
N SER A 122 -4.43 -12.88 0.37
CA SER A 122 -3.08 -13.48 0.46
C SER A 122 -1.93 -12.47 0.62
N THR A 123 -2.24 -11.22 0.93
CA THR A 123 -1.23 -10.18 1.19
C THR A 123 -0.64 -10.32 2.59
N THR A 124 0.68 -10.18 2.69
CA THR A 124 1.42 -10.41 3.94
C THR A 124 2.24 -9.20 4.34
N PHE A 125 2.30 -8.94 5.66
CA PHE A 125 3.12 -7.89 6.28
C PHE A 125 3.98 -8.51 7.36
N THR A 126 5.29 -8.31 7.32
CA THR A 126 6.18 -8.92 8.31
C THR A 126 5.98 -8.29 9.69
N HIS A 127 6.33 -7.02 9.86
CA HIS A 127 6.08 -6.26 11.09
C HIS A 127 6.33 -4.75 10.86
N THR A 128 5.81 -3.91 11.76
CA THR A 128 6.08 -2.47 11.76
C THR A 128 5.75 -1.80 10.42
N VAL A 129 4.59 -2.12 9.85
CA VAL A 129 4.05 -1.46 8.65
C VAL A 129 2.96 -0.50 9.09
N HIS A 130 3.08 0.77 8.70
CA HIS A 130 2.16 1.82 9.09
C HIS A 130 1.38 2.37 7.90
N PHE A 131 0.06 2.26 7.97
CA PHE A 131 -0.88 2.84 7.02
C PHE A 131 -1.54 4.07 7.64
N CYS A 132 -1.48 5.19 6.94
CA CYS A 132 -2.06 6.45 7.38
C CYS A 132 -2.90 7.06 6.25
N ALA A 133 -4.22 6.83 6.31
CA ALA A 133 -5.18 7.41 5.38
C ALA A 133 -5.91 8.56 6.07
N GLN A 134 -5.66 9.76 5.60
CA GLN A 134 -6.20 10.98 6.19
C GLN A 134 -6.84 11.85 5.13
N GLU A 135 -7.73 12.73 5.57
CA GLU A 135 -8.62 13.59 4.78
C GLU A 135 -9.78 12.81 4.14
N ASP A 136 -10.91 13.49 4.00
CA ASP A 136 -12.16 12.91 3.53
C ASP A 136 -12.02 12.29 2.13
N ASN A 137 -12.70 11.18 1.92
CA ASN A 137 -12.74 10.44 0.66
C ASN A 137 -11.39 9.87 0.19
N SER A 138 -10.37 9.85 1.04
CA SER A 138 -9.07 9.27 0.68
C SER A 138 -9.09 7.73 0.75
N SER A 139 -8.18 7.10 0.01
CA SER A 139 -8.09 5.64 0.03
C SER A 139 -6.68 5.10 -0.14
N ILE A 140 -6.42 3.95 0.51
CA ILE A 140 -5.28 3.08 0.25
C ILE A 140 -5.83 1.73 -0.19
N ARG A 141 -5.51 1.31 -1.42
CA ARG A 141 -5.93 0.03 -1.99
C ARG A 141 -4.72 -0.79 -2.36
N ILE A 142 -4.67 -2.01 -1.84
CA ILE A 142 -3.59 -2.98 -2.09
C ILE A 142 -4.21 -4.20 -2.74
N GLY A 143 -3.63 -4.63 -3.85
CA GLY A 143 -4.02 -5.83 -4.57
C GLY A 143 -3.71 -7.11 -3.80
N GLU A 144 -4.03 -8.22 -4.39
CA GLU A 144 -3.80 -9.55 -3.84
C GLU A 144 -2.34 -9.98 -3.94
N ASP A 145 -1.95 -10.96 -3.12
CA ASP A 145 -0.64 -11.61 -3.13
C ASP A 145 0.56 -10.67 -2.98
N CYS A 146 0.39 -9.53 -2.33
CA CYS A 146 1.49 -8.61 -2.06
C CYS A 146 2.31 -9.05 -0.85
N MET A 147 3.61 -8.73 -0.86
CA MET A 147 4.52 -9.00 0.24
C MET A 147 5.18 -7.72 0.72
N PHE A 148 4.85 -7.33 1.96
CA PHE A 148 5.45 -6.18 2.63
C PHE A 148 6.44 -6.66 3.67
N SER A 149 7.67 -6.19 3.58
CA SER A 149 8.69 -6.43 4.58
C SER A 149 8.43 -5.60 5.85
N ASN A 150 9.41 -5.04 6.46
CA ASN A 150 9.29 -4.30 7.72
C ASN A 150 9.61 -2.82 7.56
N ASN A 151 9.13 -2.03 8.54
CA ASN A 151 9.40 -0.59 8.63
C ASN A 151 8.94 0.18 7.39
N ILE A 152 7.72 -0.09 6.95
CA ILE A 152 7.13 0.52 5.74
C ILE A 152 6.06 1.53 6.17
N VAL A 153 6.02 2.67 5.49
CA VAL A 153 5.00 3.70 5.68
C VAL A 153 4.24 3.91 4.38
N VAL A 154 2.90 3.86 4.45
CA VAL A 154 2.00 4.18 3.33
C VAL A 154 1.05 5.27 3.77
N ARG A 155 0.99 6.40 3.04
CA ARG A 155 0.14 7.51 3.47
C ARG A 155 -0.49 8.29 2.31
N THR A 156 -1.71 8.81 2.55
CA THR A 156 -2.48 9.61 1.58
C THR A 156 -2.31 11.11 1.74
N SER A 157 -1.78 11.58 2.87
CA SER A 157 -1.72 13.00 3.23
C SER A 157 -0.41 13.36 3.91
N ASP A 158 -0.06 14.64 3.85
CA ASP A 158 1.04 15.22 4.63
C ASP A 158 0.62 15.60 6.07
N SER A 159 -0.65 15.41 6.43
CA SER A 159 -1.27 15.75 7.72
C SER A 159 -1.43 17.26 7.99
N HIS A 160 -0.57 18.10 7.45
CA HIS A 160 -0.61 19.55 7.62
C HIS A 160 -0.73 20.27 6.29
N PRO A 161 -1.53 21.36 6.18
CA PRO A 161 -1.69 22.08 4.94
C PRO A 161 -0.44 22.89 4.59
N ILE A 162 -0.12 22.93 3.30
CA ILE A 162 0.88 23.82 2.72
C ILE A 162 0.15 24.79 1.82
N TYR A 163 0.44 26.09 1.97
CA TYR A 163 -0.21 27.13 1.20
C TYR A 163 0.77 27.81 0.25
N ASP A 164 0.31 28.11 -0.95
CA ASP A 164 0.99 29.03 -1.85
C ASP A 164 0.91 30.45 -1.25
N LEU A 165 2.02 31.15 -1.18
CA LEU A 165 2.09 32.47 -0.54
C LEU A 165 1.35 33.56 -1.31
N ASN A 166 1.29 33.46 -2.64
CA ASN A 166 0.69 34.47 -3.49
C ASN A 166 -0.84 34.29 -3.58
N THR A 167 -1.27 33.05 -3.83
CA THR A 167 -2.69 32.74 -4.03
C THR A 167 -3.42 32.41 -2.73
N ARG A 168 -2.71 32.16 -1.65
CA ARG A 168 -3.25 31.65 -0.36
C ARG A 168 -4.04 30.36 -0.49
N GLN A 169 -3.91 29.67 -1.60
CA GLN A 169 -4.56 28.39 -1.80
C GLN A 169 -3.71 27.24 -1.25
N ARG A 170 -4.38 26.23 -0.71
CA ARG A 170 -3.73 25.00 -0.29
C ARG A 170 -3.24 24.19 -1.50
N ILE A 171 -1.96 23.81 -1.52
CA ILE A 171 -1.33 23.15 -2.66
C ILE A 171 -1.05 21.65 -2.44
N ASN A 172 -1.29 21.12 -1.26
CA ASN A 172 -0.97 19.74 -0.91
C ASN A 172 -2.17 18.89 -0.43
N PRO A 173 -3.28 18.81 -1.17
CA PRO A 173 -4.40 17.97 -0.78
C PRO A 173 -3.99 16.48 -0.73
N ALA A 174 -4.75 15.67 0.00
CA ALA A 174 -4.59 14.22 0.01
C ALA A 174 -4.72 13.64 -1.40
N LYS A 175 -4.02 12.55 -1.66
CA LYS A 175 -4.13 11.76 -2.89
C LYS A 175 -4.16 10.29 -2.54
N ASN A 176 -5.01 9.54 -3.24
CA ASN A 176 -5.13 8.10 -3.06
C ASN A 176 -3.83 7.36 -3.37
N VAL A 177 -3.62 6.23 -2.70
CA VAL A 177 -2.53 5.31 -2.99
C VAL A 177 -3.11 4.01 -3.51
N SER A 178 -2.55 3.51 -4.62
CA SER A 178 -2.92 2.22 -5.19
C SER A 178 -1.69 1.36 -5.42
N ILE A 179 -1.77 0.10 -5.00
CA ILE A 179 -0.73 -0.91 -5.18
C ILE A 179 -1.40 -2.10 -5.88
N GLY A 180 -0.86 -2.52 -6.98
CA GLY A 180 -1.36 -3.63 -7.78
C GLY A 180 -1.24 -4.98 -7.09
N ARG A 181 -1.53 -6.05 -7.79
CA ARG A 181 -1.36 -7.43 -7.32
C ARG A 181 0.11 -7.86 -7.41
N HIS A 182 0.49 -8.83 -6.57
CA HIS A 182 1.82 -9.46 -6.59
C HIS A 182 2.95 -8.44 -6.54
N VAL A 183 2.88 -7.48 -5.59
CA VAL A 183 3.90 -6.45 -5.42
C VAL A 183 4.77 -6.77 -4.21
N TRP A 184 6.08 -6.72 -4.38
CA TRP A 184 7.02 -6.86 -3.28
C TRP A 184 7.55 -5.50 -2.84
N ILE A 185 7.29 -5.14 -1.57
CA ILE A 185 7.81 -3.94 -0.93
C ILE A 185 8.89 -4.33 0.07
N ALA A 186 10.12 -3.96 -0.23
CA ALA A 186 11.29 -4.25 0.60
C ALA A 186 11.37 -3.33 1.85
N PRO A 187 12.25 -3.60 2.82
CA PRO A 187 12.34 -2.87 4.09
C PRO A 187 12.56 -1.36 3.95
N ASN A 188 12.09 -0.60 4.95
CA ASN A 188 12.30 0.85 5.09
C ASN A 188 11.72 1.69 3.94
N THR A 189 10.76 1.17 3.19
CA THR A 189 10.13 1.86 2.07
C THR A 189 9.07 2.83 2.54
N LYS A 190 8.97 3.99 1.87
CA LYS A 190 7.90 4.97 2.08
C LYS A 190 7.09 5.13 0.79
N ILE A 191 5.79 4.91 0.86
CA ILE A 191 4.85 5.08 -0.25
C ILE A 191 3.98 6.28 0.08
N MET A 192 4.21 7.36 -0.67
CA MET A 192 3.62 8.66 -0.37
C MET A 192 2.32 8.87 -1.16
N LYS A 193 1.59 9.90 -0.80
CA LYS A 193 0.32 10.27 -1.43
C LYS A 193 0.43 10.36 -2.95
N GLY A 194 -0.56 9.80 -3.64
CA GLY A 194 -0.62 9.78 -5.10
C GLY A 194 0.21 8.68 -5.77
N ALA A 195 0.95 7.89 -5.00
CA ALA A 195 1.71 6.77 -5.55
C ALA A 195 0.78 5.71 -6.16
N LYS A 196 1.15 5.23 -7.35
CA LYS A 196 0.50 4.12 -8.03
C LYS A 196 1.58 3.09 -8.38
N ILE A 197 1.45 1.88 -7.88
CA ILE A 197 2.39 0.80 -8.14
C ILE A 197 1.68 -0.28 -8.94
N GLY A 198 2.21 -0.58 -10.12
CA GLY A 198 1.67 -1.59 -11.03
C GLY A 198 1.85 -3.02 -10.52
N ASN A 199 1.18 -3.95 -11.17
CA ASN A 199 1.26 -5.38 -10.84
C ASN A 199 2.68 -5.92 -11.00
N ASN A 200 3.04 -6.91 -10.18
CA ASN A 200 4.33 -7.61 -10.22
C ASN A 200 5.55 -6.69 -10.01
N ALA A 201 5.34 -5.47 -9.52
CA ALA A 201 6.45 -4.55 -9.27
C ALA A 201 7.21 -4.92 -8.00
N ILE A 202 8.48 -4.55 -7.98
CA ILE A 202 9.38 -4.71 -6.85
C ILE A 202 9.85 -3.33 -6.43
N ILE A 203 9.71 -3.00 -5.15
CA ILE A 203 10.22 -1.75 -4.58
C ILE A 203 11.36 -2.11 -3.63
N GLY A 204 12.57 -1.72 -3.99
CA GLY A 204 13.77 -2.03 -3.22
C GLY A 204 13.82 -1.30 -1.88
N SER A 205 14.74 -1.73 -1.02
CA SER A 205 14.88 -1.17 0.33
C SER A 205 15.23 0.33 0.33
N ASN A 206 14.80 1.04 1.37
CA ASN A 206 15.05 2.49 1.56
C ASN A 206 14.52 3.37 0.42
N THR A 207 13.51 2.91 -0.31
CA THR A 207 12.94 3.63 -1.46
C THR A 207 11.78 4.54 -1.01
N ILE A 208 11.66 5.72 -1.64
CA ILE A 208 10.54 6.65 -1.44
C ILE A 208 9.78 6.78 -2.76
N ILE A 209 8.56 6.24 -2.81
CA ILE A 209 7.68 6.31 -3.99
C ILE A 209 6.72 7.49 -3.83
N THR A 210 6.75 8.41 -4.79
CA THR A 210 5.89 9.60 -4.85
C THR A 210 5.06 9.69 -6.13
N ASN A 211 5.28 8.78 -7.08
CA ASN A 211 4.71 8.78 -8.43
C ASN A 211 4.29 7.37 -8.86
N GLU A 212 4.06 7.19 -10.14
CA GLU A 212 3.67 5.92 -10.73
C GLU A 212 4.89 5.04 -11.03
N ILE A 213 4.78 3.75 -10.67
CA ILE A 213 5.71 2.68 -11.05
C ILE A 213 4.92 1.69 -11.91
N PRO A 214 5.33 1.45 -13.17
CA PRO A 214 4.66 0.50 -14.04
C PRO A 214 4.71 -0.95 -13.55
N CYS A 215 3.93 -1.81 -14.18
CA CYS A 215 3.97 -3.25 -13.95
C CYS A 215 5.34 -3.85 -14.28
N ASN A 216 5.71 -4.94 -13.59
CA ASN A 216 6.92 -5.72 -13.88
C ASN A 216 8.23 -4.91 -13.82
N CYS A 217 8.27 -3.90 -12.96
CA CYS A 217 9.44 -3.02 -12.79
C CYS A 217 10.05 -3.15 -11.40
N LEU A 218 11.38 -3.04 -11.34
CA LEU A 218 12.13 -2.82 -10.10
C LEU A 218 12.43 -1.33 -9.97
N ALA A 219 11.98 -0.72 -8.86
CA ALA A 219 12.27 0.66 -8.52
C ALA A 219 13.06 0.77 -7.22
N VAL A 220 14.04 1.68 -7.18
CA VAL A 220 14.90 1.95 -6.01
C VAL A 220 15.19 3.43 -5.87
N GLY A 221 15.56 3.85 -4.66
CA GLY A 221 16.08 5.19 -4.37
C GLY A 221 15.07 6.17 -3.80
N ALA A 222 15.53 7.39 -3.51
CA ALA A 222 14.76 8.49 -2.95
C ALA A 222 15.04 9.79 -3.74
N PRO A 223 14.16 10.19 -4.66
CA PRO A 223 12.91 9.53 -5.06
C PRO A 223 13.14 8.23 -5.82
N GLY A 224 12.17 7.29 -5.73
CA GLY A 224 12.23 6.01 -6.39
C GLY A 224 12.28 6.13 -7.91
N LYS A 225 13.23 5.44 -8.55
CA LYS A 225 13.41 5.39 -10.00
C LYS A 225 13.43 3.95 -10.47
N ILE A 226 12.87 3.70 -11.66
CA ILE A 226 12.93 2.40 -12.31
C ILE A 226 14.37 2.11 -12.69
N VAL A 227 14.90 0.98 -12.23
CA VAL A 227 16.28 0.52 -12.55
C VAL A 227 16.27 -0.74 -13.41
N LYS A 228 15.14 -1.46 -13.48
CA LYS A 228 14.97 -2.64 -14.32
C LYS A 228 13.51 -2.82 -14.67
N THR A 229 13.24 -3.29 -15.90
CA THR A 229 11.93 -3.69 -16.41
C THR A 229 11.91 -5.19 -16.64
N ASP A 230 10.72 -5.74 -16.89
CA ASP A 230 10.52 -7.15 -17.23
C ASP A 230 11.05 -8.09 -16.16
N VAL A 231 10.80 -7.74 -14.89
CA VAL A 231 11.15 -8.53 -13.72
C VAL A 231 9.89 -9.09 -13.06
N ASP A 232 10.08 -10.20 -12.37
CA ASP A 232 9.11 -10.81 -11.47
C ASP A 232 9.82 -11.30 -10.23
N TRP A 233 9.07 -11.75 -9.20
CA TRP A 233 9.61 -12.25 -7.96
C TRP A 233 8.80 -13.45 -7.48
N THR A 234 9.33 -14.21 -6.56
CA THR A 234 8.61 -15.35 -5.96
C THR A 234 8.75 -15.31 -4.44
N ARG A 235 7.85 -16.02 -3.75
CA ARG A 235 7.92 -16.19 -2.29
C ARG A 235 8.87 -17.32 -1.87
N GLU A 236 9.47 -18.01 -2.83
CA GLU A 236 10.45 -19.06 -2.56
C GLU A 236 11.68 -18.47 -1.88
N LYS A 237 12.14 -19.15 -0.85
CA LYS A 237 13.38 -18.79 -0.18
C LYS A 237 14.56 -19.40 -0.93
N LEU A 238 15.66 -18.67 -1.01
CA LEU A 238 16.89 -19.11 -1.70
C LEU A 238 17.73 -20.09 -0.87
N PHE A 239 17.22 -20.58 0.29
CA PHE A 239 17.90 -21.49 1.21
C PHE A 239 16.90 -22.43 1.90
#